data_a8141b5dc0eca338ff893e4a4c13547c
#
_entry.id   a8141b5dc0eca338ff893e4a4c13547c
#
_cell.length_a   1.000
_cell.length_b   1.000
_cell.length_c   1.000
_cell.angle_alpha   90.00
_cell.angle_beta   90.00
_cell.angle_gamma   90.00
#
_symmetry.space_group_name_H-M   'P 1'
#
loop_
_entity.id
_entity.type
_entity.pdbx_description
1 polymer ?
#
loop_
_entity_poly.entity_id
_entity_poly.type
_entity_poly.pdbx_seq_one_letter_code
_entity_poly.pdbx_strand_id
1 'polypeptide(L)'
;MPSPTTALQIITDALYLTRAVGVDQTLTNQEVSDGLRAFNDLVDGWSTQKLAVYSRSNQTFNTINGQKVYTIGPGGDWNTDRPVGADHIGPIAYSSLPVGASQPSTYPCLAITQEKYNLISVKDQQQQYPNFYLFVNQFPLGEITLWPVPNQVTPITFSIDQLLTQPATSATVVNFPPGYVKAFKYNLAIELAPLFGQAVPPDVKEIAVKSLADIKRANKVTPLMNYDPMTQYNAVTNWQGWY
;
A
#
# COMPACT_ATOMS: atom_id res chain seq x y z
N MET A 1 22.48 -16.52 -6.69
CA MET A 1 21.68 -15.37 -6.19
C MET A 1 21.99 -14.19 -7.09
N PRO A 2 21.03 -13.38 -7.53
CA PRO A 2 21.35 -12.15 -8.24
C PRO A 2 22.21 -11.25 -7.33
N SER A 3 23.19 -10.56 -7.91
CA SER A 3 24.00 -9.60 -7.17
C SER A 3 23.11 -8.49 -6.60
N PRO A 4 23.35 -8.01 -5.37
CA PRO A 4 22.60 -6.93 -4.80
C PRO A 4 22.73 -5.69 -5.71
N THR A 5 21.60 -5.14 -6.15
CA THR A 5 21.57 -3.96 -7.03
C THR A 5 21.49 -2.72 -6.16
N THR A 6 22.37 -1.74 -6.38
CA THR A 6 22.31 -0.44 -5.70
C THR A 6 21.48 0.57 -6.51
N ALA A 7 20.99 1.61 -5.84
CA ALA A 7 20.33 2.72 -6.51
C ALA A 7 21.26 3.37 -7.56
N LEU A 8 22.53 3.52 -7.25
CA LEU A 8 23.54 4.04 -8.18
C LEU A 8 23.63 3.23 -9.47
N GLN A 9 23.58 1.89 -9.39
CA GLN A 9 23.61 1.04 -10.58
C GLN A 9 22.37 1.25 -11.45
N ILE A 10 21.18 1.39 -10.86
CA ILE A 10 19.95 1.66 -11.60
C ILE A 10 20.03 3.02 -12.32
N ILE A 11 20.53 4.05 -11.62
CA ILE A 11 20.70 5.40 -12.16
C ILE A 11 21.72 5.40 -13.31
N THR A 12 22.86 4.77 -13.10
CA THR A 12 23.92 4.67 -14.11
C THR A 12 23.42 3.95 -15.37
N ASP A 13 22.77 2.81 -15.19
CA ASP A 13 22.16 2.06 -16.28
C ASP A 13 21.10 2.86 -17.05
N ALA A 14 20.29 3.67 -16.35
CA ALA A 14 19.27 4.54 -16.96
C ALA A 14 19.92 5.64 -17.83
N LEU A 15 21.00 6.24 -17.34
CA LEU A 15 21.75 7.28 -18.08
C LEU A 15 22.48 6.68 -19.32
N TYR A 16 22.97 5.45 -19.23
CA TYR A 16 23.53 4.77 -20.41
C TYR A 16 22.47 4.49 -21.48
N LEU A 17 21.25 4.15 -21.09
CA LEU A 17 20.15 3.91 -22.04
C LEU A 17 19.77 5.16 -22.83
N THR A 18 19.91 6.34 -22.26
CA THR A 18 19.66 7.62 -22.91
C THR A 18 20.86 8.16 -23.65
N ARG A 19 22.04 7.52 -23.51
CA ARG A 19 23.33 8.02 -24.03
C ARG A 19 23.73 9.38 -23.45
N ALA A 20 23.19 9.74 -22.29
CA ALA A 20 23.56 10.97 -21.59
C ALA A 20 24.99 10.87 -21.06
N VAL A 21 25.42 9.67 -20.70
CA VAL A 21 26.77 9.38 -20.19
C VAL A 21 27.36 8.20 -21.00
N GLY A 22 28.66 8.28 -21.29
CA GLY A 22 29.38 7.19 -21.96
C GLY A 22 29.62 6.02 -21.02
N VAL A 23 29.71 4.79 -21.57
CA VAL A 23 29.85 3.54 -20.78
C VAL A 23 31.08 3.53 -19.86
N ASP A 24 32.15 4.23 -20.23
CA ASP A 24 33.39 4.34 -19.46
C ASP A 24 33.49 5.62 -18.63
N GLN A 25 32.45 6.42 -18.58
CA GLN A 25 32.42 7.69 -17.86
C GLN A 25 31.85 7.49 -16.44
N THR A 26 32.58 8.00 -15.45
CA THR A 26 32.08 8.07 -14.07
C THR A 26 31.14 9.25 -13.90
N LEU A 27 30.03 9.01 -13.22
CA LEU A 27 29.04 10.07 -12.89
C LEU A 27 29.65 11.09 -11.91
N THR A 28 29.35 12.34 -12.14
CA THR A 28 29.63 13.41 -11.18
C THR A 28 28.66 13.31 -9.97
N ASN A 29 29.03 13.89 -8.86
CA ASN A 29 28.18 13.93 -7.67
C ASN A 29 26.83 14.62 -7.93
N GLN A 30 26.80 15.62 -8.82
CA GLN A 30 25.57 16.30 -9.20
C GLN A 30 24.65 15.39 -10.01
N GLU A 31 25.16 14.68 -10.99
CA GLU A 31 24.38 13.72 -11.80
C GLU A 31 23.81 12.60 -10.95
N VAL A 32 24.59 12.10 -9.97
CA VAL A 32 24.11 11.11 -9.01
C VAL A 32 23.00 11.65 -8.11
N SER A 33 23.12 12.90 -7.65
CA SER A 33 22.11 13.57 -6.83
C SER A 33 20.80 13.78 -7.60
N ASP A 34 20.89 14.29 -8.83
CA ASP A 34 19.73 14.50 -9.70
C ASP A 34 19.07 13.18 -10.08
N GLY A 35 19.89 12.15 -10.36
CA GLY A 35 19.41 10.81 -10.64
C GLY A 35 18.70 10.18 -9.44
N LEU A 36 19.22 10.35 -8.22
CA LEU A 36 18.59 9.83 -7.00
C LEU A 36 17.25 10.51 -6.72
N ARG A 37 17.16 11.84 -6.94
CA ARG A 37 15.91 12.59 -6.80
C ARG A 37 14.85 12.07 -7.78
N ALA A 38 15.18 11.99 -9.08
CA ALA A 38 14.26 11.45 -10.10
C ALA A 38 13.85 10.00 -9.79
N PHE A 39 14.76 9.18 -9.28
CA PHE A 39 14.45 7.81 -8.88
C PHE A 39 13.46 7.76 -7.71
N ASN A 40 13.64 8.62 -6.70
CA ASN A 40 12.73 8.71 -5.57
C ASN A 40 11.35 9.21 -5.99
N ASP A 41 11.29 10.21 -6.88
CA ASP A 41 10.03 10.72 -7.45
C ASP A 41 9.28 9.63 -8.24
N LEU A 42 10.00 8.82 -9.00
CA LEU A 42 9.44 7.66 -9.72
C LEU A 42 8.89 6.59 -8.76
N VAL A 43 9.64 6.26 -7.70
CA VAL A 43 9.21 5.31 -6.65
C VAL A 43 7.96 5.82 -5.94
N ASP A 44 7.91 7.12 -5.61
CA ASP A 44 6.75 7.75 -4.98
C ASP A 44 5.53 7.70 -5.89
N GLY A 45 5.69 8.09 -7.16
CA GLY A 45 4.62 8.01 -8.16
C GLY A 45 4.07 6.59 -8.34
N TRP A 46 4.92 5.57 -8.28
CA TRP A 46 4.48 4.19 -8.37
C TRP A 46 3.81 3.71 -7.07
N SER A 47 4.25 4.19 -5.92
CA SER A 47 3.64 3.86 -4.63
C SER A 47 2.18 4.31 -4.51
N THR A 48 1.78 5.35 -5.26
CA THR A 48 0.37 5.76 -5.35
C THR A 48 -0.49 4.82 -6.21
N GLN A 49 0.14 3.96 -7.01
CA GLN A 49 -0.54 3.02 -7.89
C GLN A 49 -0.63 1.64 -7.22
N LYS A 50 -1.82 1.20 -6.85
CA LYS A 50 -2.05 -0.12 -6.21
C LYS A 50 -1.37 -1.28 -6.93
N LEU A 51 -1.26 -1.21 -8.25
CA LEU A 51 -0.64 -2.25 -9.06
C LEU A 51 0.89 -2.28 -8.98
N ALA A 52 1.51 -1.28 -8.36
CA ALA A 52 2.94 -1.27 -8.08
C ALA A 52 3.29 -1.79 -6.67
N VAL A 53 2.30 -2.02 -5.83
CA VAL A 53 2.47 -2.63 -4.50
C VAL A 53 2.76 -4.12 -4.66
N TYR A 54 3.81 -4.61 -4.03
CA TYR A 54 4.31 -5.97 -4.22
C TYR A 54 4.00 -6.93 -3.07
N SER A 55 3.66 -6.42 -1.89
CA SER A 55 3.35 -7.28 -0.74
C SER A 55 2.35 -6.63 0.21
N ARG A 56 1.74 -7.48 1.03
CA ARG A 56 0.91 -7.07 2.16
C ARG A 56 1.52 -7.55 3.44
N SER A 57 1.50 -6.72 4.46
CA SER A 57 1.86 -7.10 5.82
C SER A 57 0.63 -7.07 6.72
N ASN A 58 0.57 -8.04 7.64
CA ASN A 58 -0.44 -8.04 8.69
C ASN A 58 0.11 -7.30 9.90
N GLN A 59 -0.56 -6.22 10.29
CA GLN A 59 -0.25 -5.43 11.48
C GLN A 59 -1.35 -5.65 12.51
N THR A 60 -0.98 -5.86 13.77
CA THR A 60 -1.93 -6.06 14.87
C THR A 60 -1.80 -4.91 15.86
N PHE A 61 -2.92 -4.29 16.16
CA PHE A 61 -3.06 -3.21 17.12
C PHE A 61 -4.14 -3.56 18.14
N ASN A 62 -4.18 -2.83 19.23
CA ASN A 62 -5.24 -2.97 20.21
C ASN A 62 -6.25 -1.82 20.07
N THR A 63 -7.54 -2.14 20.20
CA THR A 63 -8.56 -1.13 20.38
C THR A 63 -8.50 -0.56 21.80
N ILE A 64 -9.08 0.63 21.99
CA ILE A 64 -9.21 1.28 23.28
C ILE A 64 -10.70 1.37 23.62
N ASN A 65 -11.06 1.05 24.85
CA ASN A 65 -12.46 1.13 25.31
C ASN A 65 -13.04 2.53 25.10
N GLY A 66 -14.14 2.62 24.39
CA GLY A 66 -14.84 3.88 24.11
C GLY A 66 -14.21 4.75 23.02
N GLN A 67 -13.07 4.36 22.44
CA GLN A 67 -12.47 5.10 21.34
C GLN A 67 -13.07 4.66 20.00
N LYS A 68 -13.64 5.62 19.28
CA LYS A 68 -14.30 5.40 17.98
C LYS A 68 -13.36 5.65 16.82
N VAL A 69 -12.50 6.65 16.92
CA VAL A 69 -11.64 7.15 15.85
C VAL A 69 -10.18 6.88 16.20
N TYR A 70 -9.45 6.32 15.25
CA TYR A 70 -8.03 6.01 15.36
C TYR A 70 -7.27 6.65 14.22
N THR A 71 -6.11 7.21 14.53
CA THR A 71 -5.17 7.71 13.52
C THR A 71 -4.22 6.59 13.09
N ILE A 72 -3.97 6.48 11.77
CA ILE A 72 -3.05 5.49 11.20
C ILE A 72 -1.95 6.17 10.37
N GLY A 73 -0.74 5.83 10.66
CA GLY A 73 0.44 6.39 10.02
C GLY A 73 1.60 6.54 11.00
N PRO A 74 2.76 7.05 10.55
CA PRO A 74 3.91 7.27 11.42
C PRO A 74 3.59 8.21 12.58
N GLY A 75 3.69 7.69 13.83
CA GLY A 75 3.36 8.43 15.04
C GLY A 75 1.88 8.56 15.39
N GLY A 76 1.00 7.88 14.65
CA GLY A 76 -0.43 7.78 14.97
C GLY A 76 -0.74 6.74 16.06
N ASP A 77 -2.04 6.62 16.44
CA ASP A 77 -2.53 5.59 17.37
C ASP A 77 -2.13 4.19 16.90
N TRP A 78 -2.20 3.97 15.61
CA TRP A 78 -1.71 2.78 14.93
C TRP A 78 -0.47 3.16 14.10
N ASN A 79 0.69 3.04 14.75
CA ASN A 79 1.97 3.44 14.18
C ASN A 79 2.44 2.42 13.13
N THR A 80 2.23 2.73 11.88
CA THR A 80 2.63 1.95 10.69
C THR A 80 2.76 2.89 9.49
N ASP A 81 3.11 2.36 8.32
CA ASP A 81 3.04 3.15 7.09
C ASP A 81 1.60 3.60 6.83
N ARG A 82 1.43 4.90 6.48
CA ARG A 82 0.10 5.43 6.19
C ARG A 82 -0.43 4.80 4.88
N PRO A 83 -1.60 4.15 4.90
CA PRO A 83 -2.24 3.69 3.67
C PRO A 83 -2.52 4.87 2.72
N VAL A 84 -2.24 4.70 1.44
CA VAL A 84 -2.47 5.75 0.43
C VAL A 84 -3.96 5.94 0.14
N GLY A 85 -4.77 4.89 0.33
CA GLY A 85 -6.22 4.91 0.13
C GLY A 85 -6.91 3.73 0.80
N ALA A 86 -8.23 3.74 0.83
CA ALA A 86 -9.03 2.66 1.43
C ALA A 86 -8.81 1.30 0.76
N ASP A 87 -8.45 1.28 -0.52
CA ASP A 87 -8.17 0.08 -1.29
C ASP A 87 -6.78 -0.53 -1.00
N HIS A 88 -5.92 0.20 -0.29
CA HIS A 88 -4.64 -0.29 0.23
C HIS A 88 -4.75 -0.93 1.62
N ILE A 89 -5.95 -0.90 2.22
CA ILE A 89 -6.27 -1.62 3.45
C ILE A 89 -7.03 -2.89 3.06
N GLY A 90 -6.45 -4.04 3.40
CA GLY A 90 -7.09 -5.33 3.18
C GLY A 90 -8.10 -5.68 4.29
N PRO A 91 -8.51 -6.93 4.37
CA PRO A 91 -9.43 -7.39 5.39
C PRO A 91 -8.95 -7.04 6.80
N ILE A 92 -9.88 -6.54 7.61
CA ILE A 92 -9.68 -6.27 9.02
C ILE A 92 -10.42 -7.33 9.82
N ALA A 93 -9.77 -7.86 10.85
CA ALA A 93 -10.36 -8.86 11.70
C ALA A 93 -9.96 -8.69 13.16
N TYR A 94 -10.92 -8.94 14.05
CA TYR A 94 -10.68 -9.06 15.49
C TYR A 94 -10.39 -10.50 15.84
N SER A 95 -9.41 -10.70 16.71
CA SER A 95 -9.10 -12.00 17.27
C SER A 95 -9.51 -12.05 18.74
N SER A 96 -10.26 -13.06 19.13
CA SER A 96 -10.64 -13.31 20.51
C SER A 96 -10.48 -14.78 20.82
N LEU A 97 -9.92 -15.06 22.00
CA LEU A 97 -9.89 -16.43 22.55
C LEU A 97 -11.01 -16.56 23.57
N PRO A 98 -12.17 -17.17 23.22
CA PRO A 98 -13.24 -17.39 24.18
C PRO A 98 -12.77 -18.26 25.35
N VAL A 99 -13.34 -18.06 26.54
CA VAL A 99 -13.00 -18.85 27.72
C VAL A 99 -13.28 -20.34 27.48
N GLY A 100 -12.26 -21.15 27.62
CA GLY A 100 -12.33 -22.60 27.38
C GLY A 100 -12.08 -23.03 25.93
N ALA A 101 -11.86 -22.11 25.00
CA ALA A 101 -11.49 -22.44 23.64
C ALA A 101 -9.97 -22.59 23.49
N SER A 102 -9.53 -23.58 22.68
CA SER A 102 -8.11 -23.80 22.35
C SER A 102 -7.65 -23.01 21.12
N GLN A 103 -8.60 -22.42 20.38
CA GLN A 103 -8.34 -21.67 19.16
C GLN A 103 -9.01 -20.30 19.23
N PRO A 104 -8.36 -19.22 18.73
CA PRO A 104 -8.97 -17.90 18.66
C PRO A 104 -10.07 -17.87 17.60
N SER A 105 -11.19 -17.24 17.94
CA SER A 105 -12.23 -16.90 16.97
C SER A 105 -11.90 -15.59 16.29
N THR A 106 -12.10 -15.52 14.98
CA THR A 106 -11.84 -14.33 14.18
C THR A 106 -13.17 -13.71 13.72
N TYR A 107 -13.35 -12.43 14.02
CA TYR A 107 -14.55 -11.67 13.65
C TYR A 107 -14.17 -10.64 12.58
N PRO A 108 -14.78 -10.68 11.38
CA PRO A 108 -14.47 -9.75 10.31
C PRO A 108 -15.01 -8.34 10.62
N CYS A 109 -14.23 -7.33 10.25
CA CYS A 109 -14.64 -5.94 10.24
C CYS A 109 -14.59 -5.43 8.80
N LEU A 110 -15.72 -4.97 8.27
CA LEU A 110 -15.91 -4.71 6.85
C LEU A 110 -15.80 -3.21 6.55
N ALA A 111 -15.18 -2.87 5.41
CA ALA A 111 -15.10 -1.48 4.97
C ALA A 111 -16.48 -0.96 4.56
N ILE A 112 -16.79 0.27 4.98
CA ILE A 112 -17.99 0.99 4.52
C ILE A 112 -17.61 2.35 3.95
N THR A 113 -18.48 2.90 3.10
CA THR A 113 -18.32 4.24 2.55
C THR A 113 -18.84 5.30 3.51
N GLN A 114 -18.44 6.56 3.28
CA GLN A 114 -18.94 7.70 4.07
C GLN A 114 -20.47 7.83 3.99
N GLU A 115 -21.08 7.56 2.84
CA GLU A 115 -22.52 7.61 2.68
C GLU A 115 -23.21 6.59 3.59
N LYS A 116 -22.70 5.34 3.61
CA LYS A 116 -23.24 4.29 4.50
C LYS A 116 -23.06 4.62 5.96
N TYR A 117 -21.90 5.15 6.34
CA TYR A 117 -21.66 5.60 7.70
C TYR A 117 -22.65 6.72 8.13
N ASN A 118 -22.97 7.63 7.19
CA ASN A 118 -23.93 8.71 7.46
C ASN A 118 -25.37 8.21 7.69
N LEU A 119 -25.75 7.08 7.09
CA LEU A 119 -27.06 6.46 7.29
C LEU A 119 -27.23 5.75 8.64
N ILE A 120 -26.15 5.56 9.39
CA ILE A 120 -26.21 4.95 10.72
C ILE A 120 -26.89 5.91 11.69
N SER A 121 -28.03 5.49 12.26
CA SER A 121 -28.83 6.32 13.16
C SER A 121 -28.15 6.54 14.53
N VAL A 122 -27.54 5.49 15.09
CA VAL A 122 -26.86 5.53 16.39
C VAL A 122 -25.37 5.32 16.21
N LYS A 123 -24.61 6.42 16.08
CA LYS A 123 -23.17 6.39 15.79
C LYS A 123 -22.31 6.00 16.99
N ASP A 124 -22.82 6.16 18.20
CA ASP A 124 -22.10 5.88 19.45
C ASP A 124 -22.56 4.57 20.11
N GLN A 125 -23.27 3.71 19.35
CA GLN A 125 -23.57 2.36 19.79
C GLN A 125 -22.27 1.62 20.11
N GLN A 126 -22.25 0.98 21.29
CA GLN A 126 -21.06 0.23 21.75
C GLN A 126 -21.26 -1.26 21.59
N GLN A 127 -20.18 -1.95 21.20
CA GLN A 127 -20.12 -3.41 21.09
C GLN A 127 -18.69 -3.90 21.31
N GLN A 128 -18.55 -5.16 21.69
CA GLN A 128 -17.24 -5.78 21.89
C GLN A 128 -16.42 -5.83 20.60
N TYR A 129 -17.03 -6.24 19.49
CA TYR A 129 -16.38 -6.36 18.18
C TYR A 129 -17.07 -5.43 17.19
N PRO A 130 -16.41 -4.35 16.76
CA PRO A 130 -16.90 -3.54 15.67
C PRO A 130 -17.06 -4.36 14.38
N ASN A 131 -18.17 -4.15 13.68
CA ASN A 131 -18.49 -4.88 12.46
C ASN A 131 -18.02 -4.15 11.20
N PHE A 132 -17.87 -2.83 11.31
CA PHE A 132 -17.56 -1.98 10.17
C PHE A 132 -16.46 -0.97 10.51
N TYR A 133 -15.71 -0.59 9.49
CA TYR A 133 -14.79 0.52 9.57
C TYR A 133 -14.96 1.46 8.38
N LEU A 134 -14.76 2.74 8.62
CA LEU A 134 -14.65 3.79 7.63
C LEU A 134 -13.21 4.29 7.62
N PHE A 135 -12.55 4.27 6.46
CA PHE A 135 -11.26 4.90 6.28
C PHE A 135 -11.42 6.26 5.61
N VAL A 136 -10.87 7.30 6.22
CA VAL A 136 -10.81 8.67 5.68
C VAL A 136 -9.36 8.99 5.36
N ASN A 137 -9.10 9.29 4.09
CA ASN A 137 -7.75 9.61 3.61
C ASN A 137 -7.41 11.06 3.94
N GLN A 138 -6.78 11.28 5.10
CA GLN A 138 -6.28 12.58 5.56
C GLN A 138 -4.75 12.59 5.54
N PHE A 139 -4.16 13.76 5.55
CA PHE A 139 -2.71 13.98 5.65
C PHE A 139 -2.39 14.87 6.86
N PRO A 140 -1.36 14.58 7.67
CA PRO A 140 -0.31 13.55 7.50
C PRO A 140 -0.70 12.14 7.92
N LEU A 141 -1.75 11.96 8.73
CA LEU A 141 -2.23 10.66 9.19
C LEU A 141 -3.57 10.32 8.55
N GLY A 142 -3.78 9.04 8.21
CA GLY A 142 -5.11 8.54 7.86
C GLY A 142 -5.98 8.40 9.10
N GLU A 143 -7.30 8.36 8.93
CA GLU A 143 -8.26 8.18 10.02
C GLU A 143 -9.10 6.93 9.77
N ILE A 144 -9.25 6.10 10.80
CA ILE A 144 -10.14 4.93 10.77
C ILE A 144 -11.19 5.09 11.87
N THR A 145 -12.44 5.14 11.46
CA THR A 145 -13.58 5.16 12.37
C THR A 145 -14.18 3.76 12.46
N LEU A 146 -14.25 3.21 13.67
CA LEU A 146 -14.88 1.91 13.95
C LEU A 146 -16.34 2.04 14.33
N TRP A 147 -17.18 1.14 13.86
CA TRP A 147 -18.59 1.08 14.26
C TRP A 147 -19.08 -0.37 14.35
N PRO A 148 -19.81 -0.73 15.43
CA PRO A 148 -20.00 0.00 16.71
C PRO A 148 -18.70 0.34 17.43
N VAL A 149 -18.75 1.27 18.37
CA VAL A 149 -17.60 1.70 19.16
C VAL A 149 -17.12 0.55 20.05
N PRO A 150 -15.82 0.22 20.08
CA PRO A 150 -15.30 -0.83 20.96
C PRO A 150 -15.58 -0.52 22.44
N ASN A 151 -16.15 -1.47 23.18
CA ASN A 151 -16.40 -1.32 24.62
C ASN A 151 -15.36 -2.05 25.48
N GLN A 152 -14.30 -2.58 24.86
CA GLN A 152 -13.17 -3.22 25.53
C GLN A 152 -11.92 -3.20 24.64
N VAL A 153 -10.78 -3.50 25.26
CA VAL A 153 -9.51 -3.66 24.55
C VAL A 153 -9.52 -5.01 23.84
N THR A 154 -9.40 -5.00 22.51
CA THR A 154 -9.41 -6.21 21.69
C THR A 154 -8.33 -6.07 20.60
N PRO A 155 -7.53 -7.11 20.33
CA PRO A 155 -6.59 -7.09 19.22
C PRO A 155 -7.34 -7.07 17.88
N ILE A 156 -6.95 -6.14 17.03
CA ILE A 156 -7.45 -5.98 15.67
C ILE A 156 -6.28 -6.11 14.70
N THR A 157 -6.43 -6.93 13.68
CA THR A 157 -5.41 -7.17 12.67
C THR A 157 -5.82 -6.55 11.34
N PHE A 158 -4.93 -5.77 10.77
CA PHE A 158 -5.05 -5.17 9.46
C PHE A 158 -4.10 -5.82 8.49
N SER A 159 -4.53 -6.00 7.27
CA SER A 159 -3.67 -6.29 6.14
C SER A 159 -3.43 -4.99 5.38
N ILE A 160 -2.20 -4.46 5.42
CA ILE A 160 -1.83 -3.18 4.81
C ILE A 160 -0.86 -3.45 3.67
N ASP A 161 -1.08 -2.78 2.54
CA ASP A 161 -0.17 -2.85 1.40
C ASP A 161 1.15 -2.14 1.75
N GLN A 162 2.28 -2.83 1.52
CA GLN A 162 3.61 -2.26 1.72
C GLN A 162 4.00 -1.43 0.50
N LEU A 163 4.35 -0.18 0.76
CA LEU A 163 4.86 0.73 -0.24
C LEU A 163 6.30 0.36 -0.64
N LEU A 164 6.70 0.78 -1.82
CA LEU A 164 8.09 0.65 -2.27
C LEU A 164 8.97 1.58 -1.46
N THR A 165 10.07 1.05 -0.91
CA THR A 165 11.00 1.85 -0.10
C THR A 165 11.88 2.72 -1.00
N GLN A 166 11.87 4.02 -0.76
CA GLN A 166 12.77 4.96 -1.42
C GLN A 166 14.21 4.79 -0.90
N PRO A 167 15.22 4.68 -1.79
CA PRO A 167 16.60 4.66 -1.35
C PRO A 167 17.04 6.00 -0.75
N ALA A 168 17.56 5.98 0.46
CA ALA A 168 18.04 7.17 1.16
C ALA A 168 19.32 7.75 0.54
N THR A 169 20.16 6.89 -0.05
CA THR A 169 21.42 7.27 -0.71
C THR A 169 21.62 6.47 -1.98
N SER A 170 22.49 6.93 -2.86
CA SER A 170 22.86 6.22 -4.08
C SER A 170 23.53 4.86 -3.81
N ALA A 171 24.18 4.69 -2.68
CA ALA A 171 24.82 3.45 -2.25
C ALA A 171 23.82 2.44 -1.65
N THR A 172 22.58 2.85 -1.36
CA THR A 172 21.56 1.98 -0.78
C THR A 172 21.29 0.79 -1.70
N VAL A 173 21.38 -0.43 -1.14
CA VAL A 173 20.95 -1.65 -1.82
C VAL A 173 19.43 -1.66 -1.88
N VAL A 174 18.88 -1.76 -3.08
CA VAL A 174 17.45 -1.86 -3.30
C VAL A 174 17.03 -3.32 -3.40
N ASN A 175 16.03 -3.70 -2.60
CA ASN A 175 15.49 -5.06 -2.59
C ASN A 175 14.09 -5.05 -3.20
N PHE A 176 14.04 -5.08 -4.52
CA PHE A 176 12.79 -5.10 -5.27
C PHE A 176 12.45 -6.51 -5.76
N PRO A 177 11.17 -6.85 -5.92
CA PRO A 177 10.75 -8.09 -6.53
C PRO A 177 11.26 -8.26 -7.96
N PRO A 178 11.29 -9.49 -8.49
CA PRO A 178 11.68 -9.75 -9.87
C PRO A 178 10.89 -8.89 -10.88
N GLY A 179 11.60 -8.31 -11.84
CA GLY A 179 11.01 -7.44 -12.88
C GLY A 179 11.01 -5.94 -12.55
N TYR A 180 11.01 -5.56 -11.27
CA TYR A 180 10.98 -4.15 -10.87
C TYR A 180 12.25 -3.39 -11.26
N VAL A 181 13.42 -3.98 -11.04
CA VAL A 181 14.71 -3.35 -11.40
C VAL A 181 14.75 -3.00 -12.88
N LYS A 182 14.29 -3.92 -13.76
CA LYS A 182 14.19 -3.64 -15.19
C LYS A 182 13.23 -2.50 -15.49
N ALA A 183 12.05 -2.52 -14.88
CA ALA A 183 11.05 -1.49 -15.11
C ALA A 183 11.52 -0.12 -14.60
N PHE A 184 12.13 -0.05 -13.40
CA PHE A 184 12.72 1.18 -12.89
C PHE A 184 13.80 1.74 -13.81
N LYS A 185 14.74 0.91 -14.26
CA LYS A 185 15.81 1.35 -15.14
C LYS A 185 15.30 2.01 -16.43
N TYR A 186 14.33 1.39 -17.10
CA TYR A 186 13.81 1.91 -18.38
C TYR A 186 12.86 3.12 -18.18
N ASN A 187 12.04 3.13 -17.12
CA ASN A 187 11.18 4.29 -16.84
C ASN A 187 11.98 5.48 -16.32
N LEU A 188 12.99 5.24 -15.47
CA LEU A 188 13.90 6.28 -15.01
C LEU A 188 14.68 6.92 -16.17
N ALA A 189 15.07 6.12 -17.17
CA ALA A 189 15.70 6.65 -18.38
C ALA A 189 14.80 7.66 -19.12
N ILE A 190 13.48 7.45 -19.13
CA ILE A 190 12.55 8.41 -19.74
C ILE A 190 12.49 9.71 -18.93
N GLU A 191 12.49 9.64 -17.59
CA GLU A 191 12.44 10.81 -16.73
C GLU A 191 13.74 11.60 -16.71
N LEU A 192 14.89 10.92 -16.80
CA LEU A 192 16.20 11.57 -16.82
C LEU A 192 16.54 12.21 -18.15
N ALA A 193 16.05 11.68 -19.27
CA ALA A 193 16.40 12.17 -20.60
C ALA A 193 16.21 13.68 -20.81
N PRO A 194 15.07 14.30 -20.38
CA PRO A 194 14.89 15.74 -20.48
C PRO A 194 15.86 16.56 -19.64
N LEU A 195 16.27 16.06 -18.46
CA LEU A 195 17.20 16.73 -17.56
C LEU A 195 18.59 16.84 -18.20
N PHE A 196 18.96 15.85 -19.01
CA PHE A 196 20.24 15.81 -19.71
C PHE A 196 20.15 16.28 -21.17
N GLY A 197 19.00 16.85 -21.59
CA GLY A 197 18.80 17.34 -22.96
C GLY A 197 18.87 16.25 -24.04
N GLN A 198 18.61 14.99 -23.66
CA GLN A 198 18.69 13.83 -24.56
C GLN A 198 17.30 13.40 -25.03
N ALA A 199 17.24 12.89 -26.26
CA ALA A 199 16.04 12.24 -26.77
C ALA A 199 16.01 10.77 -26.34
N VAL A 200 14.86 10.32 -25.85
CA VAL A 200 14.69 8.90 -25.48
C VAL A 200 14.57 8.04 -26.73
N PRO A 201 15.44 7.00 -26.91
CA PRO A 201 15.32 6.07 -28.03
C PRO A 201 13.94 5.36 -28.03
N PRO A 202 13.35 5.10 -29.21
CA PRO A 202 12.02 4.44 -29.30
C PRO A 202 12.00 3.08 -28.60
N ASP A 203 13.06 2.29 -28.74
CA ASP A 203 13.17 0.97 -28.12
C ASP A 203 13.12 1.03 -26.59
N VAL A 204 13.73 2.08 -25.99
CA VAL A 204 13.71 2.31 -24.54
C VAL A 204 12.29 2.62 -24.07
N LYS A 205 11.52 3.42 -24.82
CA LYS A 205 10.12 3.72 -24.53
C LYS A 205 9.25 2.48 -24.59
N GLU A 206 9.42 1.66 -25.62
CA GLU A 206 8.65 0.42 -25.77
C GLU A 206 8.91 -0.55 -24.59
N ILE A 207 10.18 -0.74 -24.23
CA ILE A 207 10.55 -1.62 -23.11
C ILE A 207 10.04 -1.06 -21.78
N ALA A 208 10.08 0.25 -21.57
CA ALA A 208 9.54 0.91 -20.37
C ALA A 208 8.05 0.60 -20.19
N VAL A 209 7.26 0.86 -21.23
CA VAL A 209 5.80 0.60 -21.21
C VAL A 209 5.51 -0.87 -20.97
N LYS A 210 6.22 -1.77 -21.70
CA LYS A 210 6.01 -3.22 -21.55
C LYS A 210 6.39 -3.72 -20.17
N SER A 211 7.53 -3.30 -19.62
CA SER A 211 7.98 -3.74 -18.29
C SER A 211 7.04 -3.26 -17.17
N LEU A 212 6.51 -2.05 -17.27
CA LEU A 212 5.50 -1.54 -16.33
C LEU A 212 4.18 -2.31 -16.46
N ALA A 213 3.75 -2.62 -17.68
CA ALA A 213 2.54 -3.42 -17.92
C ALA A 213 2.69 -4.85 -17.37
N ASP A 214 3.89 -5.45 -17.47
CA ASP A 214 4.19 -6.76 -16.92
C ASP A 214 4.07 -6.78 -15.38
N ILE A 215 4.61 -5.76 -14.68
CA ILE A 215 4.43 -5.60 -13.23
C ILE A 215 2.94 -5.47 -12.88
N LYS A 216 2.23 -4.58 -13.56
CA LYS A 216 0.79 -4.37 -13.32
C LYS A 216 -0.01 -5.65 -13.53
N ARG A 217 0.35 -6.45 -14.51
CA ARG A 217 -0.30 -7.74 -14.76
C ARG A 217 0.01 -8.78 -13.68
N ALA A 218 1.26 -8.83 -13.21
CA ALA A 218 1.68 -9.75 -12.15
C ALA A 218 1.00 -9.43 -10.81
N ASN A 219 0.81 -8.14 -10.51
CA ASN A 219 0.18 -7.68 -9.26
C ASN A 219 -1.35 -7.60 -9.34
N LYS A 220 -1.95 -7.87 -10.51
CA LYS A 220 -3.41 -7.83 -10.66
C LYS A 220 -4.06 -8.96 -9.88
N VAL A 221 -4.75 -8.61 -8.81
CA VAL A 221 -5.65 -9.53 -8.10
C VAL A 221 -6.96 -9.60 -8.88
N THR A 222 -7.44 -10.81 -9.19
CA THR A 222 -8.76 -10.99 -9.80
C THR A 222 -9.81 -10.53 -8.81
N PRO A 223 -10.64 -9.51 -9.11
CA PRO A 223 -11.69 -9.10 -8.20
C PRO A 223 -12.69 -10.23 -8.07
N LEU A 224 -12.88 -10.71 -6.83
CA LEU A 224 -14.05 -11.52 -6.52
C LEU A 224 -15.27 -10.60 -6.51
N MET A 225 -16.39 -11.11 -6.99
CA MET A 225 -17.66 -10.40 -6.98
C MET A 225 -18.05 -10.14 -5.51
N ASN A 226 -17.84 -8.90 -5.03
CA ASN A 226 -18.21 -8.52 -3.69
C ASN A 226 -19.67 -8.09 -3.67
N TYR A 227 -20.51 -8.88 -2.99
CA TYR A 227 -21.79 -8.39 -2.52
C TYR A 227 -21.57 -7.28 -1.48
N ASP A 228 -22.48 -6.33 -1.45
CA ASP A 228 -22.46 -5.28 -0.42
C ASP A 228 -22.42 -5.93 0.97
N PRO A 229 -21.38 -5.62 1.80
CA PRO A 229 -21.26 -6.22 3.13
C PRO A 229 -22.50 -6.05 4.01
N MET A 230 -23.22 -4.93 3.87
CA MET A 230 -24.44 -4.68 4.64
C MET A 230 -25.62 -5.55 4.19
N THR A 231 -25.71 -5.92 2.91
CA THR A 231 -26.73 -6.86 2.42
C THR A 231 -26.48 -8.27 2.90
N GLN A 232 -25.23 -8.70 3.02
CA GLN A 232 -24.90 -10.01 3.61
C GLN A 232 -25.24 -10.06 5.11
N TYR A 233 -24.97 -9.01 5.86
CA TYR A 233 -25.31 -8.93 7.27
C TYR A 233 -26.83 -9.04 7.50
N ASN A 234 -27.63 -8.34 6.72
CA ASN A 234 -29.08 -8.42 6.79
C ASN A 234 -29.64 -9.78 6.33
N ALA A 235 -29.00 -10.45 5.37
CA ALA A 235 -29.41 -11.77 4.93
C ALA A 235 -29.19 -12.85 6.00
N VAL A 236 -28.07 -12.78 6.74
CA VAL A 236 -27.76 -13.75 7.82
C VAL A 236 -28.69 -13.57 9.03
N THR A 237 -29.10 -12.35 9.35
CA THR A 237 -30.01 -12.08 10.47
C THR A 237 -31.45 -12.45 10.19
N ASN A 238 -31.88 -12.48 8.91
CA ASN A 238 -33.26 -12.86 8.54
C ASN A 238 -33.52 -14.37 8.51
N TRP A 239 -32.48 -15.22 8.60
CA TRP A 239 -32.68 -16.68 8.60
C TRP A 239 -33.03 -17.28 9.99
N GLN A 240 -33.05 -16.48 11.06
CA GLN A 240 -33.41 -16.92 12.40
C GLN A 240 -34.93 -16.81 12.74
N GLY A 241 -35.77 -16.55 11.74
CA GLY A 241 -37.19 -16.25 11.94
C GLY A 241 -38.19 -17.34 11.47
N TRP A 242 -37.80 -18.59 11.28
CA TRP A 242 -38.76 -19.67 10.98
C TRP A 242 -38.35 -20.97 11.70
N TYR A 243 -38.67 -21.04 12.99
CA TYR A 243 -39.05 -22.28 13.70
C TYR A 243 -39.90 -21.90 14.90
#